data_2145cf71d451fa1c15d78225387c7b26
#
_entry.id   2145cf71d451fa1c15d78225387c7b26
#
_cell.length_a   1.000
_cell.length_b   1.000
_cell.length_c   1.000
_cell.angle_alpha   90.00
_cell.angle_beta   90.00
_cell.angle_gamma   90.00
#
_symmetry.space_group_name_H-M   'P 1'
#
loop_
_entity.id
_entity.type
_entity.pdbx_description
1 polymer ?
#
loop_
_entity_poly.entity_id
_entity_poly.type
_entity_poly.pdbx_seq_one_letter_code
_entity_poly.pdbx_strand_id
1 'polypeptide(L)'
;MISNFQKPIDKDLMREQRLKEHRLPDYAPLKNRDNNYHYDPAEQASTTYTGMGLDINVHDQWAVEGMGRIQDRTQEHLGRSDAAIIRYRRMLRAAIASIEDGAEDLPMLN
;
A
#
# COMPACT_ATOMS: atom_id res chain seq x y z
N MET A 1 16.93 -8.37 -21.23
CA MET A 1 15.94 -8.33 -22.33
C MET A 1 14.76 -7.46 -21.87
N ILE A 2 14.85 -6.14 -22.12
CA ILE A 2 13.85 -5.14 -21.69
C ILE A 2 13.09 -4.72 -22.95
N SER A 3 12.18 -5.54 -23.41
CA SER A 3 11.47 -5.25 -24.67
C SER A 3 9.94 -5.16 -24.55
N ASN A 4 9.37 -5.12 -23.34
CA ASN A 4 7.90 -5.13 -23.20
C ASN A 4 7.27 -3.86 -22.64
N PHE A 5 8.01 -2.76 -22.51
CA PHE A 5 7.42 -1.47 -22.08
C PHE A 5 6.68 -0.69 -23.17
N GLN A 6 6.56 -1.22 -24.38
CA GLN A 6 5.94 -0.52 -25.51
C GLN A 6 4.51 -0.94 -25.82
N LYS A 7 3.94 -1.92 -25.11
CA LYS A 7 2.56 -2.32 -25.34
C LYS A 7 1.66 -1.50 -24.42
N PRO A 8 0.66 -0.79 -24.96
CA PRO A 8 -0.31 -0.08 -24.15
C PRO A 8 -0.96 -1.03 -23.15
N ILE A 9 -1.13 -0.56 -21.91
CA ILE A 9 -1.84 -1.32 -20.87
C ILE A 9 -3.31 -1.41 -21.25
N ASP A 10 -3.83 -2.63 -21.31
CA ASP A 10 -5.25 -2.88 -21.45
C ASP A 10 -5.96 -2.54 -20.13
N LYS A 11 -6.58 -1.36 -20.10
CA LYS A 11 -7.25 -0.85 -18.89
C LYS A 11 -8.48 -1.66 -18.50
N ASP A 12 -9.17 -2.25 -19.45
CA ASP A 12 -10.39 -3.02 -19.19
C ASP A 12 -10.02 -4.37 -18.60
N LEU A 13 -9.01 -5.02 -19.13
CA LEU A 13 -8.45 -6.23 -18.55
C LEU A 13 -7.95 -6.01 -17.13
N MET A 14 -7.23 -4.91 -16.90
CA MET A 14 -6.75 -4.56 -15.54
C MET A 14 -7.91 -4.30 -14.58
N ARG A 15 -8.94 -3.60 -15.03
CA ARG A 15 -10.15 -3.35 -14.23
C ARG A 15 -10.83 -4.66 -13.86
N GLU A 16 -11.02 -5.54 -14.81
CA GLU A 16 -11.61 -6.87 -14.59
C GLU A 16 -10.81 -7.68 -13.56
N GLN A 17 -9.48 -7.67 -13.67
CA GLN A 17 -8.61 -8.35 -12.72
C GLN A 17 -8.74 -7.75 -11.31
N ARG A 18 -8.76 -6.42 -11.18
CA ARG A 18 -8.94 -5.76 -9.87
C ARG A 18 -10.29 -6.06 -9.25
N LEU A 19 -11.37 -6.09 -10.04
CA LEU A 19 -12.70 -6.41 -9.55
C LEU A 19 -12.84 -7.86 -9.06
N LYS A 20 -11.99 -8.78 -9.51
CA LYS A 20 -11.94 -10.16 -8.98
C LYS A 20 -11.33 -10.23 -7.57
N GLU A 21 -10.52 -9.24 -7.19
CA GLU A 21 -9.82 -9.20 -5.90
C GLU A 21 -10.48 -8.24 -4.90
N HIS A 22 -11.52 -7.50 -5.31
CA HIS A 22 -12.17 -6.50 -4.47
C HIS A 22 -13.70 -6.61 -4.50
N ARG A 23 -14.30 -6.36 -3.36
CA ARG A 23 -15.77 -6.28 -3.22
C ARG A 23 -16.25 -4.86 -3.54
N LEU A 24 -17.31 -4.77 -4.35
CA LEU A 24 -18.01 -3.51 -4.59
C LEU A 24 -19.11 -3.27 -3.53
N PRO A 25 -19.49 -2.02 -3.26
CA PRO A 25 -19.02 -0.75 -3.87
C PRO A 25 -17.81 -0.12 -3.17
N ASP A 26 -17.39 -0.64 -2.03
CA ASP A 26 -16.37 -0.09 -1.14
C ASP A 26 -14.93 -0.44 -1.55
N TYR A 27 -14.77 -1.27 -2.58
CA TYR A 27 -13.47 -1.80 -3.03
C TYR A 27 -12.67 -2.49 -1.92
N ALA A 28 -13.36 -3.03 -0.92
CA ALA A 28 -12.70 -3.79 0.14
C ALA A 28 -12.02 -5.04 -0.44
N PRO A 29 -10.75 -5.30 -0.10
CA PRO A 29 -10.04 -6.46 -0.61
C PRO A 29 -10.66 -7.76 -0.10
N LEU A 30 -10.82 -8.72 -1.01
CA LEU A 30 -11.33 -10.06 -0.69
C LEU A 30 -10.32 -10.87 0.12
N LYS A 31 -9.04 -10.72 -0.19
CA LYS A 31 -7.93 -11.28 0.60
C LYS A 31 -7.46 -10.23 1.58
N ASN A 32 -7.58 -10.49 2.87
CA ASN A 32 -7.29 -9.54 3.92
C ASN A 32 -6.84 -10.26 5.20
N ARG A 33 -6.53 -9.51 6.24
CA ARG A 33 -6.06 -10.02 7.51
C ARG A 33 -7.03 -11.00 8.18
N ASP A 34 -8.34 -10.78 8.05
CA ASP A 34 -9.35 -11.58 8.75
C ASP A 34 -9.46 -13.00 8.18
N ASN A 35 -9.09 -13.18 6.90
CA ASN A 35 -9.05 -14.49 6.24
C ASN A 35 -7.64 -14.98 5.94
N ASN A 36 -6.64 -14.42 6.62
CA ASN A 36 -5.23 -14.74 6.45
C ASN A 36 -4.78 -14.67 4.98
N TYR A 37 -5.32 -13.71 4.22
CA TYR A 37 -4.99 -13.47 2.79
C TYR A 37 -5.19 -14.70 1.89
N HIS A 38 -6.03 -15.63 2.30
CA HIS A 38 -6.21 -16.94 1.69
C HIS A 38 -4.88 -17.71 1.54
N TYR A 39 -4.00 -17.60 2.54
CA TYR A 39 -2.74 -18.32 2.56
C TYR A 39 -2.94 -19.83 2.51
N ASP A 40 -2.28 -20.48 1.56
CA ASP A 40 -2.27 -21.93 1.38
C ASP A 40 -0.85 -22.49 1.49
N PRO A 41 -0.54 -23.29 2.52
CA PRO A 41 0.76 -23.92 2.69
C PRO A 41 1.16 -24.86 1.55
N ALA A 42 0.19 -25.55 0.92
CA ALA A 42 0.45 -26.43 -0.19
C ALA A 42 0.84 -25.65 -1.45
N GLU A 43 0.19 -24.53 -1.71
CA GLU A 43 0.57 -23.60 -2.75
C GLU A 43 1.97 -23.02 -2.49
N GLN A 44 2.28 -22.63 -1.26
CA GLN A 44 3.60 -22.13 -0.88
C GLN A 44 4.71 -23.16 -1.11
N ALA A 45 4.42 -24.41 -0.84
CA ALA A 45 5.40 -25.50 -1.00
C ALA A 45 5.66 -25.89 -2.46
N SER A 46 4.76 -25.57 -3.39
CA SER A 46 4.79 -26.13 -4.74
C SER A 46 4.70 -25.12 -5.88
N THR A 47 4.08 -23.97 -5.70
CA THR A 47 3.67 -23.12 -6.82
C THR A 47 4.08 -21.65 -6.66
N THR A 48 3.77 -21.03 -5.54
CA THR A 48 4.11 -19.63 -5.28
C THR A 48 4.98 -19.49 -4.05
N TYR A 49 5.85 -18.47 -4.03
CA TYR A 49 6.75 -18.24 -2.90
C TYR A 49 6.00 -17.91 -1.61
N THR A 50 4.85 -17.27 -1.71
CA THR A 50 4.09 -16.76 -0.55
C THR A 50 2.90 -17.62 -0.15
N GLY A 51 2.38 -18.47 -1.04
CA GLY A 51 1.12 -19.19 -0.81
C GLY A 51 -0.13 -18.31 -0.82
N MET A 52 -0.02 -17.08 -1.35
CA MET A 52 -1.13 -16.11 -1.43
C MET A 52 -1.50 -15.76 -2.87
N GLY A 53 -1.14 -16.61 -3.83
CA GLY A 53 -1.32 -16.39 -5.26
C GLY A 53 -0.22 -15.52 -5.87
N LEU A 54 -0.45 -15.04 -7.08
CA LEU A 54 0.52 -14.28 -7.88
C LEU A 54 0.26 -12.77 -7.88
N ASP A 55 -0.81 -12.29 -7.25
CA ASP A 55 -1.11 -10.86 -7.22
C ASP A 55 -0.20 -10.14 -6.23
N ILE A 56 0.72 -9.34 -6.76
CA ILE A 56 1.68 -8.58 -5.98
C ILE A 56 1.00 -7.59 -5.00
N ASN A 57 -0.19 -7.07 -5.33
CA ASN A 57 -0.88 -6.14 -4.43
C ASN A 57 -1.37 -6.83 -3.16
N VAL A 58 -1.68 -8.14 -3.23
CA VAL A 58 -2.01 -8.92 -2.03
C VAL A 58 -0.78 -9.08 -1.14
N HIS A 59 0.40 -9.28 -1.74
CA HIS A 59 1.67 -9.38 -1.01
C HIS A 59 2.05 -8.06 -0.34
N ASP A 60 1.88 -6.95 -1.05
CA ASP A 60 2.13 -5.61 -0.52
C ASP A 60 1.17 -5.27 0.62
N GLN A 61 -0.12 -5.58 0.44
CA GLN A 61 -1.14 -5.41 1.47
C GLN A 61 -0.79 -6.20 2.74
N TRP A 62 -0.46 -7.49 2.59
CA TRP A 62 -0.03 -8.34 3.70
C TRP A 62 1.17 -7.74 4.46
N ALA A 63 2.18 -7.29 3.73
CA ALA A 63 3.38 -6.70 4.32
C ALA A 63 3.06 -5.42 5.10
N VAL A 64 2.25 -4.53 4.53
CA VAL A 64 1.85 -3.27 5.16
C VAL A 64 0.92 -3.51 6.35
N GLU A 65 -0.07 -4.37 6.22
CA GLU A 65 -1.02 -4.69 7.31
C GLU A 65 -0.35 -5.48 8.44
N GLY A 66 0.76 -6.19 8.15
CA GLY A 66 1.59 -6.88 9.13
C GLY A 66 2.19 -5.95 10.20
N MET A 67 2.36 -4.67 9.89
CA MET A 67 2.83 -3.65 10.85
C MET A 67 1.76 -3.23 11.86
N GLY A 68 0.56 -3.79 11.77
CA GLY A 68 -0.58 -3.44 12.61
C GLY A 68 -1.42 -2.31 12.05
N ARG A 69 -2.60 -2.11 12.64
CA ARG A 69 -3.58 -1.12 12.18
C ARG A 69 -3.07 0.32 12.26
N ILE A 70 -2.30 0.61 13.29
CA ILE A 70 -1.56 1.86 13.47
C ILE A 70 -0.13 1.46 13.83
N GLN A 71 0.81 1.81 12.97
CA GLN A 71 2.21 1.50 13.20
C GLN A 71 2.74 2.24 14.41
N ASP A 72 3.40 1.54 15.33
CA ASP A 72 4.17 2.14 16.40
C ASP A 72 5.47 2.76 15.85
N ARG A 73 5.43 4.08 15.65
CA ARG A 73 6.57 4.81 15.09
C ARG A 73 7.73 4.98 16.06
N THR A 74 7.57 4.59 17.32
CA THR A 74 8.71 4.56 18.27
C THR A 74 9.69 3.44 17.93
N GLN A 75 9.23 2.42 17.20
CA GLN A 75 10.03 1.31 16.70
C GLN A 75 10.61 1.55 15.30
N GLU A 76 10.37 2.72 14.72
CA GLU A 76 10.81 3.04 13.36
C GLU A 76 12.27 3.49 13.33
N HIS A 77 13.07 2.89 12.45
CA HIS A 77 14.47 3.22 12.25
C HIS A 77 14.68 3.78 10.84
N LEU A 78 14.52 5.10 10.69
CA LEU A 78 14.68 5.77 9.40
C LEU A 78 16.17 6.01 9.10
N GLY A 79 16.58 5.69 7.86
CA GLY A 79 17.92 5.89 7.34
C GLY A 79 18.05 7.16 6.51
N ARG A 80 19.24 7.36 5.90
CA ARG A 80 19.51 8.50 5.02
C ARG A 80 18.65 8.50 3.75
N SER A 81 18.28 7.33 3.23
CA SER A 81 17.37 7.17 2.09
C SER A 81 15.97 7.70 2.36
N ASP A 82 15.57 7.79 3.63
CA ASP A 82 14.23 8.20 4.05
C ASP A 82 14.10 9.71 4.30
N ALA A 83 15.12 10.49 3.92
CA ALA A 83 15.15 11.93 4.15
C ALA A 83 13.92 12.65 3.57
N ALA A 84 13.44 12.23 2.39
CA ALA A 84 12.22 12.77 1.77
C ALA A 84 10.97 12.49 2.60
N ILE A 85 10.85 11.28 3.15
CA ILE A 85 9.73 10.87 4.02
C ILE A 85 9.76 11.69 5.32
N ILE A 86 10.93 11.85 5.92
CA ILE A 86 11.10 12.67 7.13
C ILE A 86 10.67 14.12 6.89
N ARG A 87 11.11 14.71 5.76
CA ARG A 87 10.74 16.07 5.38
C ARG A 87 9.23 16.20 5.14
N TYR A 88 8.63 15.27 4.42
CA TYR A 88 7.20 15.24 4.15
C TYR A 88 6.39 15.16 5.45
N ARG A 89 6.77 14.30 6.37
CA ARG A 89 6.10 14.18 7.69
C ARG A 89 6.22 15.47 8.52
N ARG A 90 7.36 16.15 8.49
CA ARG A 90 7.52 17.45 9.15
C ARG A 90 6.59 18.50 8.54
N MET A 91 6.50 18.52 7.24
CA MET A 91 5.60 19.39 6.49
C MET A 91 4.13 19.17 6.89
N LEU A 92 3.68 17.93 6.92
CA LEU A 92 2.32 17.58 7.35
C LEU A 92 2.04 18.02 8.80
N ARG A 93 2.97 17.77 9.70
CA ARG A 93 2.82 18.20 11.11
C ARG A 93 2.74 19.73 11.24
N ALA A 94 3.55 20.45 10.49
CA ALA A 94 3.48 21.92 10.47
C ALA A 94 2.15 22.42 9.92
N ALA A 95 1.62 21.79 8.86
CA ALA A 95 0.33 22.13 8.29
C ALA A 95 -0.82 21.86 9.27
N ILE A 96 -0.79 20.75 9.98
CA ILE A 96 -1.79 20.42 11.02
C ILE A 96 -1.75 21.49 12.13
N ALA A 97 -0.57 21.81 12.64
CA ALA A 97 -0.42 22.84 13.68
C ALA A 97 -0.94 24.22 13.21
N SER A 98 -0.63 24.61 11.95
CA SER A 98 -1.17 25.85 11.38
C SER A 98 -2.70 25.89 11.37
N ILE A 99 -3.36 24.79 11.01
CA ILE A 99 -4.82 24.70 11.01
C ILE A 99 -5.37 24.79 12.44
N GLU A 100 -4.74 24.10 13.38
CA GLU A 100 -5.12 24.14 14.80
C GLU A 100 -4.99 25.56 15.38
N ASP A 101 -3.99 26.32 14.89
CA ASP A 101 -3.77 27.73 15.25
C ASP A 101 -4.69 28.73 14.48
N GLY A 102 -5.58 28.22 13.62
CA GLY A 102 -6.58 29.03 12.91
C GLY A 102 -6.11 29.65 11.60
N ALA A 103 -5.04 29.13 11.00
CA ALA A 103 -4.60 29.59 9.68
C ALA A 103 -5.60 29.17 8.58
N GLU A 104 -6.00 30.14 7.75
CA GLU A 104 -6.87 29.87 6.58
C GLU A 104 -6.08 29.30 5.39
N ASP A 105 -4.79 29.63 5.29
CA ASP A 105 -3.91 29.18 4.21
C ASP A 105 -2.86 28.17 4.71
N LEU A 106 -2.67 27.09 3.94
CA LEU A 106 -1.66 26.09 4.24
C LEU A 106 -0.29 26.51 3.68
N PRO A 107 0.77 26.54 4.52
CA PRO A 107 2.12 26.99 4.09
C PRO A 107 2.74 26.12 2.99
N MET A 108 2.11 25.02 2.62
CA MET A 108 2.57 24.06 1.62
C MET A 108 2.11 24.36 0.19
N LEU A 109 1.15 25.29 0.02
CA LEU A 109 0.54 25.58 -1.29
C LEU A 109 1.09 26.85 -1.96
N ASN A 110 2.11 27.48 -1.35
CA ASN A 110 2.78 28.67 -1.86
C ASN A 110 4.23 28.36 -2.27
#